data_a75363a3bdd0f78aeb8b0ee4101cacaf
#
_entry.id   a75363a3bdd0f78aeb8b0ee4101cacaf
#
_cell.length_a   1.000
_cell.length_b   1.000
_cell.length_c   1.000
_cell.angle_alpha   90.00
_cell.angle_beta   90.00
_cell.angle_gamma   90.00
#
_symmetry.space_group_name_H-M   'P 1'
#
loop_
_entity.id
_entity.type
_entity.pdbx_description
1 polymer ?
#
loop_
_entity_poly.entity_id
_entity_poly.type
_entity_poly.pdbx_seq_one_letter_code
_entity_poly.pdbx_strand_id
1 'polypeptide(L)'
;MKSKRDLLHDLTDQNLSANQRAQARCQLAIQLETEGDYGAAREVMGELWQGVGEWPQLGGLDEETKGTVLLRAGVLTGWLGSAKQISGAQESAKNLITESIEKFEALGKTSRVAEGQIELGCCYWREGAFDEGRVWLNEALRRLSDSDIELRAKALLRFAIIEKESKRLGDALRIHSEAAPLFDQLENNCLIGSFHNEFATVLKNLGAIESREDYIDRALIEFAAAAHHFEQAGHMRYQACVENNLGMLFWKSERFADAHKHLDRAQILFARLKDDLHAAQVDESRARVLLAEGRVIEAEKAARRAVRMLETGDAAYLLAEALTTYATALARLRHFVEARSTFERAISVAEVAGDTHSAGVAALTLIEELGGELTNDELCLVVDRAKSFLGESRDIATVRRLAIDACGVLSVVRNFLELPPTVDWTKFSFPDARHRYDAHFIKLALKDAGGKITRAARLLRLKGHHSLNSLLKEHSDIPVKRRKQSIIPAGDTDVRQHIETGVRTVRILHVEDDKTVAGIVKEMLEDQGWQVEMCADGNAALEKISGEDEYDLLLVDYDLPGVNGIELINRARDLDHRCDTPMVVLAGSPVEAAAREAGADVFLQKPKDVSSLVETINRLLEEREHEQ
;
A
#
# COMPACT_ATOMS: atom_id res chain seq x y z
N MET A 1 39.98 10.69 -2.60
CA MET A 1 39.49 12.10 -2.46
C MET A 1 40.28 12.84 -1.37
N LYS A 2 40.48 14.20 -1.50
CA LYS A 2 41.02 15.00 -0.39
C LYS A 2 40.06 15.00 0.80
N SER A 3 40.61 15.05 2.04
CA SER A 3 39.75 15.16 3.22
C SER A 3 39.04 16.52 3.28
N LYS A 4 37.90 16.59 3.98
CA LYS A 4 37.16 17.85 4.22
C LYS A 4 38.06 18.94 4.82
N ARG A 5 38.99 18.53 5.73
CA ARG A 5 39.95 19.42 6.35
C ARG A 5 40.95 19.97 5.34
N ASP A 6 41.43 19.13 4.42
CA ASP A 6 42.38 19.56 3.37
C ASP A 6 41.70 20.52 2.39
N LEU A 7 40.45 20.26 2.02
CA LEU A 7 39.68 21.15 1.13
C LEU A 7 39.38 22.49 1.78
N LEU A 8 39.07 22.50 3.07
CA LEU A 8 38.89 23.75 3.82
C LEU A 8 40.20 24.57 3.90
N HIS A 9 41.32 23.86 4.08
CA HIS A 9 42.65 24.52 4.04
C HIS A 9 42.96 25.10 2.65
N ASP A 10 42.66 24.33 1.59
CA ASP A 10 42.83 24.84 0.21
C ASP A 10 42.04 26.11 -0.07
N LEU A 11 40.84 26.26 0.51
CA LEU A 11 40.01 27.45 0.35
C LEU A 11 40.61 28.71 1.00
N THR A 12 41.49 28.55 1.99
CA THR A 12 42.17 29.65 2.68
C THR A 12 43.54 29.97 2.10
N ASP A 13 44.08 29.08 1.23
CA ASP A 13 45.39 29.28 0.61
C ASP A 13 45.33 30.36 -0.52
N GLN A 14 46.03 31.45 -0.29
CA GLN A 14 46.14 32.58 -1.28
C GLN A 14 46.94 32.23 -2.54
N ASN A 15 47.74 31.14 -2.51
CA ASN A 15 48.60 30.75 -3.63
C ASN A 15 47.87 29.93 -4.70
N LEU A 16 46.64 29.46 -4.43
CA LEU A 16 45.88 28.66 -5.41
C LEU A 16 45.37 29.55 -6.55
N SER A 17 45.44 29.00 -7.76
CA SER A 17 44.80 29.60 -8.94
C SER A 17 43.28 29.66 -8.81
N ALA A 18 42.61 30.49 -9.61
CA ALA A 18 41.15 30.57 -9.65
C ALA A 18 40.51 29.20 -9.94
N ASN A 19 41.09 28.46 -10.89
CA ASN A 19 40.61 27.09 -11.22
C ASN A 19 40.74 26.12 -10.03
N GLN A 20 41.88 26.11 -9.35
CA GLN A 20 42.11 25.21 -8.20
C GLN A 20 41.14 25.53 -7.06
N ARG A 21 40.90 26.82 -6.76
CA ARG A 21 39.92 27.24 -5.75
C ARG A 21 38.49 26.84 -6.15
N ALA A 22 38.11 27.03 -7.41
CA ALA A 22 36.79 26.62 -7.89
C ALA A 22 36.58 25.10 -7.81
N GLN A 23 37.58 24.32 -8.18
CA GLN A 23 37.56 22.87 -8.07
C GLN A 23 37.45 22.40 -6.60
N ALA A 24 38.23 23.03 -5.68
CA ALA A 24 38.18 22.71 -4.25
C ALA A 24 36.77 23.03 -3.67
N ARG A 25 36.14 24.15 -4.05
CA ARG A 25 34.76 24.49 -3.67
C ARG A 25 33.78 23.43 -4.17
N CYS A 26 33.85 23.03 -5.44
CA CYS A 26 32.98 22.00 -6.00
C CYS A 26 33.16 20.63 -5.29
N GLN A 27 34.42 20.23 -5.00
CA GLN A 27 34.71 19.00 -4.28
C GLN A 27 34.17 19.01 -2.85
N LEU A 28 34.31 20.15 -2.13
CA LEU A 28 33.76 20.27 -0.78
C LEU A 28 32.22 20.29 -0.81
N ALA A 29 31.61 20.93 -1.80
CA ALA A 29 30.16 20.90 -1.99
C ALA A 29 29.65 19.45 -2.20
N ILE A 30 30.35 18.63 -3.00
CA ILE A 30 30.03 17.20 -3.18
C ILE A 30 30.06 16.45 -1.83
N GLN A 31 31.09 16.70 -1.00
CA GLN A 31 31.18 16.05 0.32
C GLN A 31 30.01 16.45 1.24
N LEU A 32 29.65 17.73 1.27
CA LEU A 32 28.52 18.25 2.03
C LEU A 32 27.18 17.71 1.54
N GLU A 33 27.01 17.57 0.21
CA GLU A 33 25.85 16.90 -0.37
C GLU A 33 25.76 15.44 0.07
N THR A 34 26.92 14.74 0.11
CA THR A 34 26.99 13.35 0.60
C THR A 34 26.66 13.24 2.08
N GLU A 35 26.93 14.28 2.88
CA GLU A 35 26.52 14.40 4.28
C GLU A 35 25.05 14.85 4.45
N GLY A 36 24.38 15.24 3.34
CA GLY A 36 23.00 15.74 3.34
C GLY A 36 22.86 17.21 3.69
N ASP A 37 23.95 17.95 3.79
CA ASP A 37 23.94 19.37 4.09
C ASP A 37 24.01 20.23 2.82
N TYR A 38 22.88 20.29 2.09
CA TYR A 38 22.76 21.08 0.87
C TYR A 38 22.83 22.59 1.12
N GLY A 39 22.51 23.04 2.34
CA GLY A 39 22.66 24.43 2.75
C GLY A 39 24.12 24.84 2.80
N ALA A 40 24.94 24.09 3.53
CA ALA A 40 26.37 24.31 3.59
C ALA A 40 27.05 24.09 2.23
N ALA A 41 26.59 23.11 1.42
CA ALA A 41 27.10 22.91 0.06
C ALA A 41 26.90 24.16 -0.81
N ARG A 42 25.71 24.81 -0.73
CA ARG A 42 25.46 26.09 -1.40
C ARG A 42 26.40 27.21 -0.89
N GLU A 43 26.54 27.31 0.44
CA GLU A 43 27.40 28.36 1.04
C GLU A 43 28.86 28.22 0.61
N VAL A 44 29.36 27.00 0.49
CA VAL A 44 30.71 26.71 0.02
C VAL A 44 30.92 27.14 -1.44
N MET A 45 29.90 27.06 -2.30
CA MET A 45 29.99 27.57 -3.67
C MET A 45 30.26 29.07 -3.69
N GLY A 46 29.78 29.83 -2.72
CA GLY A 46 30.16 31.21 -2.43
C GLY A 46 30.02 32.12 -3.64
N GLU A 47 31.14 32.79 -4.02
CA GLU A 47 31.19 33.70 -5.16
C GLU A 47 30.94 33.06 -6.52
N LEU A 48 31.15 31.73 -6.64
CA LEU A 48 30.92 31.00 -7.89
C LEU A 48 29.44 30.88 -8.21
N TRP A 49 28.59 30.80 -7.18
CA TRP A 49 27.16 30.65 -7.38
C TRP A 49 26.38 31.05 -6.10
N GLN A 50 25.45 32.00 -6.26
CA GLN A 50 24.69 32.59 -5.16
C GLN A 50 23.49 31.77 -4.71
N GLY A 51 22.86 31.00 -5.61
CA GLY A 51 21.70 30.16 -5.28
C GLY A 51 20.76 29.89 -6.44
N VAL A 52 19.63 29.27 -6.13
CA VAL A 52 18.61 28.90 -7.11
C VAL A 52 18.11 30.15 -7.86
N GLY A 53 18.07 30.07 -9.18
CA GLY A 53 17.67 31.20 -10.07
C GLY A 53 18.83 32.05 -10.56
N GLU A 54 20.03 31.91 -9.98
CA GLU A 54 21.20 32.66 -10.36
C GLU A 54 22.13 31.86 -11.27
N TRP A 55 22.75 32.54 -12.25
CA TRP A 55 23.73 31.92 -13.12
C TRP A 55 25.14 31.95 -12.48
N PRO A 56 25.92 30.87 -12.57
CA PRO A 56 27.26 30.84 -11.98
C PRO A 56 28.25 31.85 -12.60
N GLN A 57 29.16 32.36 -11.78
CA GLN A 57 30.24 33.25 -12.20
C GLN A 57 31.40 32.40 -12.75
N LEU A 58 31.55 32.42 -14.08
CA LEU A 58 32.53 31.57 -14.80
C LEU A 58 33.74 32.32 -15.31
N GLY A 59 33.80 33.62 -15.09
CA GLY A 59 34.90 34.48 -15.59
C GLY A 59 36.26 34.04 -15.07
N GLY A 60 37.28 33.93 -15.99
CA GLY A 60 38.65 33.57 -15.63
C GLY A 60 38.90 32.08 -15.36
N LEU A 61 37.88 31.20 -15.52
CA LEU A 61 38.01 29.75 -15.38
C LEU A 61 38.25 29.09 -16.74
N ASP A 62 39.01 27.99 -16.73
CA ASP A 62 39.14 27.12 -17.91
C ASP A 62 37.83 26.34 -18.18
N GLU A 63 37.70 25.78 -19.39
CA GLU A 63 36.44 25.13 -19.81
C GLU A 63 36.08 23.89 -18.99
N GLU A 64 37.05 23.12 -18.49
CA GLU A 64 36.80 21.96 -17.62
C GLU A 64 36.26 22.40 -16.25
N THR A 65 36.87 23.46 -15.68
CA THR A 65 36.42 24.00 -14.40
C THR A 65 35.05 24.69 -14.54
N LYS A 66 34.78 25.40 -15.67
CA LYS A 66 33.43 25.91 -15.96
C LYS A 66 32.39 24.83 -16.00
N GLY A 67 32.64 23.74 -16.73
CA GLY A 67 31.73 22.56 -16.75
C GLY A 67 31.48 21.99 -15.36
N THR A 68 32.52 21.91 -14.53
CA THR A 68 32.39 21.39 -13.15
C THR A 68 31.53 22.31 -12.26
N VAL A 69 31.71 23.62 -12.35
CA VAL A 69 30.90 24.60 -11.59
C VAL A 69 29.44 24.57 -12.04
N LEU A 70 29.21 24.56 -13.36
CA LEU A 70 27.85 24.46 -13.92
C LEU A 70 27.13 23.19 -13.46
N LEU A 71 27.80 22.03 -13.53
CA LEU A 71 27.22 20.76 -13.06
C LEU A 71 26.84 20.84 -11.58
N ARG A 72 27.74 21.37 -10.75
CA ARG A 72 27.50 21.47 -9.31
C ARG A 72 26.36 22.41 -8.97
N ALA A 73 26.36 23.61 -9.60
CA ALA A 73 25.27 24.57 -9.45
C ALA A 73 23.91 23.99 -9.92
N GLY A 74 23.91 23.25 -11.04
CA GLY A 74 22.71 22.59 -11.55
C GLY A 74 22.16 21.54 -10.58
N VAL A 75 23.03 20.65 -10.05
CA VAL A 75 22.65 19.64 -9.06
C VAL A 75 22.04 20.28 -7.80
N LEU A 76 22.73 21.28 -7.24
CA LEU A 76 22.24 22.01 -6.06
C LEU A 76 20.94 22.77 -6.34
N THR A 77 20.79 23.37 -7.54
CA THR A 77 19.54 24.03 -7.96
C THR A 77 18.38 23.04 -7.96
N GLY A 78 18.56 21.84 -8.52
CA GLY A 78 17.53 20.81 -8.55
C GLY A 78 17.13 20.34 -7.15
N TRP A 79 18.10 20.11 -6.26
CA TRP A 79 17.84 19.66 -4.89
C TRP A 79 17.19 20.74 -4.02
N LEU A 80 17.77 21.93 -3.97
CA LEU A 80 17.27 23.03 -3.14
C LEU A 80 15.91 23.55 -3.66
N GLY A 81 15.75 23.57 -4.99
CA GLY A 81 14.49 23.93 -5.62
C GLY A 81 13.35 22.98 -5.28
N SER A 82 13.64 21.66 -5.28
CA SER A 82 12.67 20.64 -4.88
C SER A 82 12.34 20.76 -3.39
N ALA A 83 13.36 20.85 -2.54
CA ALA A 83 13.18 20.94 -1.08
C ALA A 83 12.40 22.20 -0.63
N LYS A 84 12.53 23.30 -1.38
CA LYS A 84 11.85 24.57 -1.08
C LYS A 84 10.67 24.87 -2.00
N GLN A 85 10.25 23.91 -2.82
CA GLN A 85 9.13 24.02 -3.76
C GLN A 85 9.25 25.27 -4.68
N ILE A 86 10.47 25.59 -5.13
CA ILE A 86 10.73 26.77 -5.98
C ILE A 86 10.28 26.45 -7.41
N SER A 87 9.30 27.19 -7.91
CA SER A 87 8.79 27.04 -9.28
C SER A 87 9.90 27.32 -10.31
N GLY A 88 9.98 26.48 -11.36
CA GLY A 88 10.98 26.60 -12.43
C GLY A 88 12.41 26.17 -12.05
N ALA A 89 12.65 25.74 -10.82
CA ALA A 89 13.98 25.34 -10.37
C ALA A 89 14.52 24.13 -11.14
N GLN A 90 13.68 23.14 -11.47
CA GLN A 90 14.13 21.98 -12.26
C GLN A 90 14.52 22.37 -13.68
N GLU A 91 13.79 23.29 -14.31
CA GLU A 91 14.15 23.81 -15.63
C GLU A 91 15.51 24.58 -15.60
N SER A 92 15.71 25.40 -14.58
CA SER A 92 17.01 26.10 -14.37
C SER A 92 18.14 25.08 -14.13
N ALA A 93 17.88 24.01 -13.38
CA ALA A 93 18.85 22.93 -13.14
C ALA A 93 19.22 22.21 -14.45
N LYS A 94 18.22 21.84 -15.27
CA LYS A 94 18.43 21.19 -16.57
C LYS A 94 19.27 22.05 -17.50
N ASN A 95 19.02 23.36 -17.57
CA ASN A 95 19.79 24.28 -18.39
C ASN A 95 21.27 24.34 -17.97
N LEU A 96 21.55 24.47 -16.68
CA LEU A 96 22.93 24.47 -16.14
C LEU A 96 23.65 23.13 -16.41
N ILE A 97 22.99 22.02 -16.22
CA ILE A 97 23.55 20.68 -16.44
C ILE A 97 23.79 20.44 -17.94
N THR A 98 22.87 20.86 -18.80
CA THR A 98 23.03 20.75 -20.27
C THR A 98 24.23 21.51 -20.76
N GLU A 99 24.43 22.78 -20.34
CA GLU A 99 25.62 23.53 -20.70
C GLU A 99 26.91 22.88 -20.18
N SER A 100 26.86 22.29 -18.96
CA SER A 100 27.99 21.53 -18.45
C SER A 100 28.33 20.32 -19.36
N ILE A 101 27.31 19.59 -19.82
CA ILE A 101 27.46 18.44 -20.72
C ILE A 101 28.11 18.88 -22.02
N GLU A 102 27.66 19.97 -22.65
CA GLU A 102 28.23 20.52 -23.89
C GLU A 102 29.72 20.83 -23.73
N LYS A 103 30.11 21.43 -22.59
CA LYS A 103 31.53 21.72 -22.31
C LYS A 103 32.37 20.45 -22.17
N PHE A 104 31.85 19.43 -21.46
CA PHE A 104 32.54 18.15 -21.31
C PHE A 104 32.57 17.35 -22.62
N GLU A 105 31.56 17.45 -23.48
CA GLU A 105 31.57 16.84 -24.81
C GLU A 105 32.67 17.47 -25.70
N ALA A 106 32.76 18.82 -25.71
CA ALA A 106 33.80 19.55 -26.42
C ALA A 106 35.22 19.17 -25.96
N LEU A 107 35.39 18.79 -24.70
CA LEU A 107 36.66 18.34 -24.10
C LEU A 107 36.88 16.84 -24.22
N GLY A 108 35.93 16.04 -24.76
CA GLY A 108 36.03 14.60 -24.87
C GLY A 108 35.99 13.86 -23.51
N LYS A 109 35.41 14.47 -22.47
CA LYS A 109 35.36 13.94 -21.10
C LYS A 109 34.12 13.04 -20.91
N THR A 110 34.13 11.85 -21.48
CA THR A 110 32.98 10.93 -21.58
C THR A 110 32.31 10.62 -20.22
N SER A 111 33.10 10.30 -19.18
CA SER A 111 32.56 9.99 -17.85
C SER A 111 31.89 11.21 -17.20
N ARG A 112 32.40 12.46 -17.46
CA ARG A 112 31.79 13.70 -16.96
C ARG A 112 30.48 14.03 -17.69
N VAL A 113 30.41 13.72 -18.99
CA VAL A 113 29.17 13.80 -19.78
C VAL A 113 28.12 12.87 -19.19
N ALA A 114 28.49 11.62 -18.93
CA ALA A 114 27.59 10.64 -18.34
C ALA A 114 27.13 11.06 -16.93
N GLU A 115 28.01 11.66 -16.10
CA GLU A 115 27.61 12.22 -14.81
C GLU A 115 26.53 13.30 -14.97
N GLY A 116 26.69 14.22 -15.91
CA GLY A 116 25.67 15.21 -16.24
C GLY A 116 24.34 14.59 -16.69
N GLN A 117 24.41 13.56 -17.54
CA GLN A 117 23.21 12.85 -18.00
C GLN A 117 22.47 12.12 -16.86
N ILE A 118 23.20 11.56 -15.88
CA ILE A 118 22.60 10.97 -14.67
C ILE A 118 21.83 12.06 -13.90
N GLU A 119 22.40 13.25 -13.74
CA GLU A 119 21.76 14.35 -13.02
C GLU A 119 20.56 14.95 -13.78
N LEU A 120 20.60 14.97 -15.13
CA LEU A 120 19.42 15.29 -15.95
C LEU A 120 18.29 14.28 -15.70
N GLY A 121 18.62 12.99 -15.67
CA GLY A 121 17.66 11.94 -15.32
C GLY A 121 17.00 12.19 -13.95
N CYS A 122 17.79 12.70 -12.97
CA CYS A 122 17.27 13.08 -11.66
C CYS A 122 16.34 14.31 -11.70
N CYS A 123 16.60 15.29 -12.58
CA CYS A 123 15.70 16.43 -12.73
C CYS A 123 14.34 16.01 -13.32
N TYR A 124 14.34 15.20 -14.36
CA TYR A 124 13.13 14.65 -14.95
C TYR A 124 12.35 13.75 -13.98
N TRP A 125 13.05 12.93 -13.19
CA TRP A 125 12.42 12.15 -12.12
C TRP A 125 11.66 13.05 -11.11
N ARG A 126 12.25 14.16 -10.67
CA ARG A 126 11.59 15.10 -9.73
C ARG A 126 10.38 15.80 -10.32
N GLU A 127 10.31 15.95 -11.64
CA GLU A 127 9.16 16.49 -12.35
C GLU A 127 8.08 15.43 -12.63
N GLY A 128 8.35 14.14 -12.34
CA GLY A 128 7.47 13.03 -12.70
C GLY A 128 7.55 12.60 -14.17
N ALA A 129 8.47 13.18 -14.94
CA ALA A 129 8.73 12.85 -16.34
C ALA A 129 9.65 11.61 -16.44
N PHE A 130 9.07 10.44 -16.08
CA PHE A 130 9.83 9.20 -15.90
C PHE A 130 10.41 8.64 -17.20
N ASP A 131 9.73 8.82 -18.33
CA ASP A 131 10.20 8.32 -19.63
C ASP A 131 11.43 9.08 -20.11
N GLU A 132 11.44 10.40 -19.97
CA GLU A 132 12.60 11.25 -20.25
C GLU A 132 13.77 10.91 -19.31
N GLY A 133 13.48 10.68 -18.02
CA GLY A 133 14.48 10.24 -17.06
C GLY A 133 15.14 8.92 -17.48
N ARG A 134 14.36 7.94 -17.97
CA ARG A 134 14.88 6.67 -18.50
C ARG A 134 15.79 6.86 -19.71
N VAL A 135 15.42 7.75 -20.62
CA VAL A 135 16.24 8.04 -21.82
C VAL A 135 17.63 8.54 -21.42
N TRP A 136 17.70 9.53 -20.53
CA TRP A 136 18.97 10.09 -20.08
C TRP A 136 19.84 9.09 -19.30
N LEU A 137 19.26 8.27 -18.43
CA LEU A 137 19.99 7.25 -17.69
C LEU A 137 20.51 6.13 -18.60
N ASN A 138 19.73 5.71 -19.61
CA ASN A 138 20.19 4.75 -20.60
C ASN A 138 21.35 5.30 -21.42
N GLU A 139 21.28 6.56 -21.83
CA GLU A 139 22.37 7.19 -22.58
C GLU A 139 23.64 7.31 -21.74
N ALA A 140 23.52 7.65 -20.45
CA ALA A 140 24.63 7.65 -19.51
C ALA A 140 25.27 6.26 -19.39
N LEU A 141 24.46 5.20 -19.21
CA LEU A 141 24.96 3.83 -19.08
C LEU A 141 25.67 3.34 -20.35
N ARG A 142 25.23 3.76 -21.54
CA ARG A 142 25.91 3.43 -22.82
C ARG A 142 27.29 4.08 -22.97
N ARG A 143 27.47 5.28 -22.36
CA ARG A 143 28.73 6.04 -22.43
C ARG A 143 29.76 5.58 -21.42
N LEU A 144 29.30 4.99 -20.28
CA LEU A 144 30.17 4.55 -19.21
C LEU A 144 30.86 3.23 -19.54
N SER A 145 32.17 3.19 -19.29
CA SER A 145 32.98 1.97 -19.38
C SER A 145 32.82 1.10 -18.13
N ASP A 146 33.29 -0.15 -18.19
CA ASP A 146 33.29 -1.06 -17.03
C ASP A 146 34.18 -0.56 -15.88
N SER A 147 35.15 0.32 -16.15
CA SER A 147 35.99 0.94 -15.12
C SER A 147 35.28 2.09 -14.37
N ASP A 148 34.17 2.62 -14.88
CA ASP A 148 33.40 3.70 -14.25
C ASP A 148 32.40 3.14 -13.22
N ILE A 149 32.85 2.24 -12.32
CA ILE A 149 32.01 1.43 -11.42
C ILE A 149 31.04 2.30 -10.61
N GLU A 150 31.52 3.39 -9.96
CA GLU A 150 30.69 4.23 -9.09
C GLU A 150 29.60 4.98 -9.88
N LEU A 151 29.93 5.52 -11.08
CA LEU A 151 28.95 6.20 -11.92
C LEU A 151 27.90 5.21 -12.48
N ARG A 152 28.32 4.00 -12.87
CA ARG A 152 27.39 2.93 -13.31
C ARG A 152 26.44 2.54 -12.18
N ALA A 153 26.97 2.33 -10.98
CA ALA A 153 26.18 2.02 -9.80
C ALA A 153 25.16 3.14 -9.48
N LYS A 154 25.62 4.42 -9.55
CA LYS A 154 24.75 5.60 -9.36
C LYS A 154 23.65 5.67 -10.43
N ALA A 155 23.99 5.43 -11.71
CA ALA A 155 23.01 5.43 -12.80
C ALA A 155 21.93 4.34 -12.61
N LEU A 156 22.35 3.11 -12.30
CA LEU A 156 21.43 1.99 -12.05
C LEU A 156 20.55 2.23 -10.82
N LEU A 157 21.09 2.78 -9.74
CA LEU A 157 20.31 3.16 -8.57
C LEU A 157 19.22 4.18 -8.94
N ARG A 158 19.58 5.24 -9.69
CA ARG A 158 18.60 6.25 -10.14
C ARG A 158 17.56 5.64 -11.09
N PHE A 159 17.97 4.70 -11.93
CA PHE A 159 17.06 3.97 -12.80
C PHE A 159 16.05 3.15 -11.98
N ALA A 160 16.51 2.38 -10.99
CA ALA A 160 15.65 1.62 -10.11
C ALA A 160 14.65 2.50 -9.32
N ILE A 161 15.09 3.71 -8.89
CA ILE A 161 14.21 4.69 -8.25
C ILE A 161 13.10 5.13 -9.22
N ILE A 162 13.42 5.45 -10.48
CA ILE A 162 12.43 5.82 -11.50
C ILE A 162 11.43 4.69 -11.72
N GLU A 163 11.88 3.44 -11.83
CA GLU A 163 10.98 2.29 -12.00
C GLU A 163 10.07 2.10 -10.78
N LYS A 164 10.61 2.24 -9.57
CA LYS A 164 9.83 2.19 -8.33
C LYS A 164 8.74 3.27 -8.28
N GLU A 165 9.10 4.52 -8.57
CA GLU A 165 8.15 5.64 -8.55
C GLU A 165 7.09 5.54 -9.65
N SER A 166 7.45 5.02 -10.82
CA SER A 166 6.50 4.71 -11.89
C SER A 166 5.67 3.44 -11.65
N LYS A 167 5.76 2.84 -10.43
CA LYS A 167 5.04 1.62 -9.99
C LYS A 167 5.42 0.34 -10.75
N ARG A 168 6.56 0.33 -11.43
CA ARG A 168 7.12 -0.84 -12.12
C ARG A 168 8.08 -1.59 -11.19
N LEU A 169 7.52 -2.11 -10.07
CA LEU A 169 8.30 -2.69 -8.98
C LEU A 169 9.13 -3.93 -9.41
N GLY A 170 8.62 -4.74 -10.35
CA GLY A 170 9.35 -5.88 -10.89
C GLY A 170 10.61 -5.46 -11.65
N ASP A 171 10.54 -4.39 -12.46
CA ASP A 171 11.71 -3.82 -13.14
C ASP A 171 12.70 -3.23 -12.14
N ALA A 172 12.21 -2.51 -11.11
CA ALA A 172 13.05 -1.99 -10.04
C ALA A 172 13.79 -3.11 -9.31
N LEU A 173 13.11 -4.22 -8.97
CA LEU A 173 13.70 -5.40 -8.34
C LEU A 173 14.80 -6.01 -9.21
N ARG A 174 14.55 -6.17 -10.51
CA ARG A 174 15.53 -6.70 -11.47
C ARG A 174 16.76 -5.81 -11.52
N ILE A 175 16.60 -4.50 -11.65
CA ILE A 175 17.71 -3.53 -11.73
C ILE A 175 18.54 -3.56 -10.43
N HIS A 176 17.91 -3.60 -9.26
CA HIS A 176 18.62 -3.72 -7.99
C HIS A 176 19.43 -5.01 -7.93
N SER A 177 18.85 -6.14 -8.37
CA SER A 177 19.54 -7.42 -8.38
C SER A 177 20.75 -7.44 -9.35
N GLU A 178 20.62 -6.81 -10.51
CA GLU A 178 21.71 -6.65 -11.49
C GLU A 178 22.80 -5.69 -11.00
N ALA A 179 22.44 -4.66 -10.24
CA ALA A 179 23.37 -3.66 -9.72
C ALA A 179 24.16 -4.14 -8.49
N ALA A 180 23.62 -5.06 -7.68
CA ALA A 180 24.22 -5.49 -6.42
C ALA A 180 25.73 -5.83 -6.51
N PRO A 181 26.24 -6.58 -7.52
CA PRO A 181 27.66 -6.87 -7.62
C PRO A 181 28.57 -5.64 -7.86
N LEU A 182 28.00 -4.52 -8.35
CA LEU A 182 28.75 -3.27 -8.47
C LEU A 182 28.88 -2.59 -7.11
N PHE A 183 27.81 -2.63 -6.30
CA PHE A 183 27.81 -2.04 -4.97
C PHE A 183 28.75 -2.75 -4.00
N ASP A 184 28.95 -4.07 -4.16
CA ASP A 184 29.94 -4.85 -3.40
C ASP A 184 31.40 -4.38 -3.64
N GLN A 185 31.66 -3.65 -4.72
CA GLN A 185 32.98 -3.14 -5.08
C GLN A 185 33.20 -1.68 -4.64
N LEU A 186 32.21 -1.02 -4.05
CA LEU A 186 32.28 0.39 -3.68
C LEU A 186 32.77 0.56 -2.24
N GLU A 187 33.45 1.69 -2.02
CA GLU A 187 33.81 2.19 -0.68
C GLU A 187 32.91 3.36 -0.20
N ASN A 188 32.06 3.86 -1.10
CA ASN A 188 31.18 5.01 -0.82
C ASN A 188 29.95 4.55 0.00
N ASN A 189 30.11 4.58 1.32
CA ASN A 189 29.06 4.16 2.25
C ASN A 189 27.73 4.90 2.08
N CYS A 190 27.72 6.17 1.67
CA CYS A 190 26.46 6.90 1.44
C CYS A 190 25.71 6.32 0.21
N LEU A 191 26.43 6.02 -0.86
CA LEU A 191 25.84 5.44 -2.07
C LEU A 191 25.37 4.00 -1.82
N ILE A 192 26.17 3.20 -1.08
CA ILE A 192 25.80 1.84 -0.67
C ILE A 192 24.56 1.86 0.23
N GLY A 193 24.52 2.74 1.25
CA GLY A 193 23.36 2.91 2.12
C GLY A 193 22.09 3.30 1.34
N SER A 194 22.23 4.18 0.34
CA SER A 194 21.11 4.55 -0.52
C SER A 194 20.60 3.38 -1.36
N PHE A 195 21.51 2.53 -1.88
CA PHE A 195 21.14 1.33 -2.61
C PHE A 195 20.31 0.37 -1.73
N HIS A 196 20.80 0.04 -0.55
CA HIS A 196 20.11 -0.85 0.36
C HIS A 196 18.75 -0.29 0.81
N ASN A 197 18.65 1.02 1.07
CA ASN A 197 17.39 1.68 1.43
C ASN A 197 16.34 1.58 0.31
N GLU A 198 16.74 1.87 -0.94
CA GLU A 198 15.82 1.80 -2.07
C GLU A 198 15.43 0.36 -2.39
N PHE A 199 16.37 -0.58 -2.31
CA PHE A 199 16.10 -2.00 -2.49
C PHE A 199 15.13 -2.54 -1.43
N ALA A 200 15.35 -2.23 -0.15
CA ALA A 200 14.44 -2.57 0.94
C ALA A 200 13.02 -2.02 0.69
N THR A 201 12.92 -0.79 0.16
CA THR A 201 11.64 -0.17 -0.14
C THR A 201 10.90 -0.91 -1.26
N VAL A 202 11.60 -1.34 -2.32
CA VAL A 202 11.02 -2.15 -3.39
C VAL A 202 10.53 -3.50 -2.86
N LEU A 203 11.36 -4.20 -2.08
CA LEU A 203 11.01 -5.49 -1.46
C LEU A 203 9.80 -5.37 -0.53
N LYS A 204 9.78 -4.34 0.34
CA LYS A 204 8.64 -4.05 1.22
C LYS A 204 7.34 -3.85 0.45
N ASN A 205 7.39 -3.12 -0.66
CA ASN A 205 6.21 -2.84 -1.47
C ASN A 205 5.73 -4.10 -2.21
N LEU A 206 6.64 -4.89 -2.79
CA LEU A 206 6.31 -6.18 -3.41
C LEU A 206 5.77 -7.17 -2.38
N GLY A 207 6.41 -7.28 -1.22
CA GLY A 207 5.95 -8.15 -0.14
C GLY A 207 4.52 -7.82 0.33
N ALA A 208 4.17 -6.53 0.34
CA ALA A 208 2.81 -6.10 0.68
C ALA A 208 1.78 -6.41 -0.42
N ILE A 209 2.16 -6.30 -1.71
CA ILE A 209 1.27 -6.56 -2.85
C ILE A 209 1.08 -8.06 -3.06
N GLU A 210 2.16 -8.84 -3.00
CA GLU A 210 2.18 -10.27 -3.29
C GLU A 210 1.95 -11.12 -2.03
N SER A 211 1.76 -10.49 -0.85
CA SER A 211 1.61 -11.17 0.46
C SER A 211 2.77 -12.13 0.76
N ARG A 212 4.00 -11.75 0.38
CA ARG A 212 5.22 -12.57 0.50
C ARG A 212 6.07 -12.16 1.70
N GLU A 213 6.08 -13.00 2.72
CA GLU A 213 6.86 -12.77 3.95
C GLU A 213 8.38 -12.77 3.70
N ASP A 214 8.88 -13.59 2.76
CA ASP A 214 10.31 -13.63 2.41
C ASP A 214 10.82 -12.29 1.85
N TYR A 215 10.00 -11.52 1.15
CA TYR A 215 10.34 -10.17 0.73
C TYR A 215 10.38 -9.19 1.92
N ILE A 216 9.50 -9.37 2.89
CA ILE A 216 9.49 -8.55 4.12
C ILE A 216 10.75 -8.83 4.96
N ASP A 217 11.10 -10.10 5.15
CA ASP A 217 12.32 -10.50 5.87
C ASP A 217 13.58 -9.97 5.18
N ARG A 218 13.65 -10.07 3.87
CA ARG A 218 14.75 -9.50 3.10
C ARG A 218 14.79 -7.98 3.19
N ALA A 219 13.64 -7.29 3.17
CA ALA A 219 13.57 -5.85 3.34
C ALA A 219 14.12 -5.40 4.71
N LEU A 220 13.89 -6.18 5.79
CA LEU A 220 14.48 -5.92 7.10
C LEU A 220 16.01 -5.98 7.06
N ILE A 221 16.58 -6.98 6.37
CA ILE A 221 18.03 -7.13 6.22
C ILE A 221 18.62 -5.94 5.44
N GLU A 222 17.99 -5.58 4.33
CA GLU A 222 18.44 -4.47 3.48
C GLU A 222 18.33 -3.11 4.21
N PHE A 223 17.25 -2.85 4.95
CA PHE A 223 17.17 -1.64 5.79
C PHE A 223 18.23 -1.61 6.90
N ALA A 224 18.53 -2.76 7.53
CA ALA A 224 19.59 -2.84 8.53
C ALA A 224 20.97 -2.54 7.92
N ALA A 225 21.25 -3.05 6.73
CA ALA A 225 22.46 -2.74 5.96
C ALA A 225 22.51 -1.23 5.62
N ALA A 226 21.40 -0.64 5.17
CA ALA A 226 21.31 0.79 4.89
C ALA A 226 21.64 1.64 6.13
N ALA A 227 21.06 1.30 7.30
CA ALA A 227 21.31 2.01 8.54
C ALA A 227 22.80 1.96 8.93
N HIS A 228 23.43 0.77 8.80
CA HIS A 228 24.85 0.60 9.06
C HIS A 228 25.73 1.46 8.14
N HIS A 229 25.48 1.44 6.83
CA HIS A 229 26.29 2.20 5.88
C HIS A 229 26.09 3.71 6.03
N PHE A 230 24.88 4.20 6.34
CA PHE A 230 24.66 5.62 6.65
C PHE A 230 25.33 6.03 7.97
N GLU A 231 25.39 5.15 8.97
CA GLU A 231 26.15 5.39 10.20
C GLU A 231 27.66 5.53 9.91
N GLN A 232 28.24 4.62 9.10
CA GLN A 232 29.63 4.68 8.67
C GLN A 232 29.93 5.93 7.83
N ALA A 233 28.97 6.39 7.02
CA ALA A 233 29.09 7.64 6.26
C ALA A 233 28.92 8.89 7.12
N GLY A 234 28.49 8.77 8.38
CA GLY A 234 28.12 9.91 9.23
C GLY A 234 26.85 10.63 8.79
N HIS A 235 26.05 10.01 7.92
CA HIS A 235 24.84 10.61 7.34
C HIS A 235 23.63 10.44 8.26
N MET A 236 23.62 11.17 9.39
CA MET A 236 22.61 11.04 10.45
C MET A 236 21.16 11.18 9.96
N ARG A 237 20.88 12.05 8.97
CA ARG A 237 19.52 12.24 8.46
C ARG A 237 18.98 10.98 7.78
N TYR A 238 19.77 10.39 6.85
CA TYR A 238 19.33 9.16 6.17
C TYR A 238 19.29 7.97 7.12
N GLN A 239 20.23 7.88 8.05
CA GLN A 239 20.16 6.90 9.13
C GLN A 239 18.84 7.00 9.89
N ALA A 240 18.42 8.21 10.29
CA ALA A 240 17.17 8.43 11.00
C ALA A 240 15.93 8.04 10.16
N CYS A 241 15.94 8.35 8.86
CA CYS A 241 14.87 7.95 7.94
C CYS A 241 14.76 6.41 7.86
N VAL A 242 15.90 5.71 7.75
CA VAL A 242 15.92 4.24 7.71
C VAL A 242 15.45 3.64 9.03
N GLU A 243 15.85 4.21 10.17
CA GLU A 243 15.37 3.77 11.48
C GLU A 243 13.84 3.92 11.61
N ASN A 244 13.26 5.01 11.08
CA ASN A 244 11.80 5.17 11.02
C ASN A 244 11.15 4.11 10.11
N ASN A 245 11.74 3.83 8.93
CA ASN A 245 11.25 2.80 8.00
C ASN A 245 11.29 1.40 8.63
N LEU A 246 12.37 1.07 9.36
CA LEU A 246 12.48 -0.17 10.14
C LEU A 246 11.38 -0.26 11.20
N GLY A 247 11.14 0.83 11.95
CA GLY A 247 10.06 0.90 12.91
C GLY A 247 8.70 0.57 12.31
N MET A 248 8.41 1.15 11.15
CA MET A 248 7.16 0.90 10.43
C MET A 248 7.06 -0.51 9.82
N LEU A 249 8.20 -1.11 9.44
CA LEU A 249 8.20 -2.47 8.93
C LEU A 249 8.00 -3.49 10.07
N PHE A 250 8.66 -3.28 11.22
CA PHE A 250 8.42 -4.08 12.43
C PHE A 250 6.98 -3.97 12.94
N TRP A 251 6.36 -2.78 12.85
CA TRP A 251 4.95 -2.60 13.16
C TRP A 251 4.06 -3.49 12.28
N LYS A 252 4.27 -3.51 10.95
CA LYS A 252 3.50 -4.36 10.03
C LYS A 252 3.67 -5.86 10.32
N SER A 253 4.80 -6.26 10.89
CA SER A 253 5.09 -7.64 11.34
C SER A 253 4.66 -7.88 12.79
N GLU A 254 3.85 -7.01 13.40
CA GLU A 254 3.36 -7.07 14.79
C GLU A 254 4.48 -7.15 15.87
N ARG A 255 5.71 -6.80 15.49
CA ARG A 255 6.87 -6.74 16.40
C ARG A 255 6.99 -5.37 17.04
N PHE A 256 6.03 -5.00 17.88
CA PHE A 256 5.87 -3.64 18.42
C PHE A 256 7.07 -3.17 19.26
N ALA A 257 7.68 -4.05 20.07
CA ALA A 257 8.84 -3.70 20.87
C ALA A 257 10.05 -3.27 20.01
N ASP A 258 10.29 -3.98 18.89
CA ASP A 258 11.33 -3.60 17.95
C ASP A 258 10.95 -2.31 17.20
N ALA A 259 9.68 -2.15 16.84
CA ALA A 259 9.20 -0.92 16.22
C ALA A 259 9.50 0.31 17.10
N HIS A 260 9.13 0.28 18.38
CA HIS A 260 9.42 1.38 19.32
C HIS A 260 10.91 1.66 19.43
N LYS A 261 11.76 0.61 19.51
CA LYS A 261 13.22 0.77 19.62
C LYS A 261 13.81 1.54 18.43
N HIS A 262 13.35 1.22 17.21
CA HIS A 262 13.81 1.89 16.00
C HIS A 262 13.25 3.32 15.90
N LEU A 263 11.99 3.55 16.25
CA LEU A 263 11.40 4.90 16.32
C LEU A 263 12.07 5.79 17.37
N ASP A 264 12.52 5.22 18.51
CA ASP A 264 13.28 5.98 19.52
C ASP A 264 14.63 6.44 18.96
N ARG A 265 15.34 5.57 18.21
CA ARG A 265 16.59 5.93 17.55
C ARG A 265 16.39 7.04 16.52
N ALA A 266 15.37 6.91 15.68
CA ALA A 266 15.02 7.93 14.70
C ALA A 266 14.76 9.28 15.37
N GLN A 267 13.98 9.29 16.43
CA GLN A 267 13.66 10.50 17.21
C GLN A 267 14.91 11.18 17.79
N ILE A 268 15.83 10.40 18.35
CA ILE A 268 17.09 10.93 18.90
C ILE A 268 17.94 11.58 17.80
N LEU A 269 18.03 10.95 16.64
CA LEU A 269 18.82 11.45 15.50
C LEU A 269 18.24 12.74 14.94
N PHE A 270 16.92 12.80 14.71
CA PHE A 270 16.26 14.03 14.22
C PHE A 270 16.31 15.17 15.23
N ALA A 271 16.20 14.87 16.53
CA ALA A 271 16.38 15.86 17.59
C ALA A 271 17.80 16.47 17.59
N ARG A 272 18.84 15.65 17.37
CA ARG A 272 20.23 16.13 17.24
C ARG A 272 20.41 17.04 16.01
N LEU A 273 19.72 16.74 14.92
CA LEU A 273 19.73 17.52 13.68
C LEU A 273 18.87 18.78 13.76
N LYS A 274 18.08 18.95 14.82
CA LYS A 274 17.04 19.99 14.95
C LYS A 274 16.08 19.96 13.76
N ASP A 275 15.74 18.75 13.30
CA ASP A 275 14.86 18.50 12.19
C ASP A 275 13.45 18.20 12.72
N ASP A 276 12.75 19.26 13.07
CA ASP A 276 11.44 19.18 13.70
C ASP A 276 10.39 18.54 12.77
N LEU A 277 10.54 18.73 11.46
CA LEU A 277 9.65 18.16 10.46
C LEU A 277 9.67 16.62 10.48
N HIS A 278 10.86 16.03 10.39
CA HIS A 278 10.99 14.56 10.42
C HIS A 278 10.79 13.99 11.82
N ALA A 279 11.09 14.75 12.87
CA ALA A 279 10.76 14.36 14.25
C ALA A 279 9.23 14.23 14.43
N ALA A 280 8.44 15.12 13.82
CA ALA A 280 6.99 15.04 13.81
C ALA A 280 6.49 13.80 13.03
N GLN A 281 7.14 13.44 11.93
CA GLN A 281 6.82 12.22 11.18
C GLN A 281 7.08 10.95 12.03
N VAL A 282 8.15 10.93 12.82
CA VAL A 282 8.40 9.82 13.76
C VAL A 282 7.33 9.74 14.84
N ASP A 283 6.87 10.88 15.38
CA ASP A 283 5.75 10.91 16.34
C ASP A 283 4.44 10.40 15.72
N GLU A 284 4.17 10.68 14.44
CA GLU A 284 3.05 10.13 13.70
C GLU A 284 3.18 8.62 13.52
N SER A 285 4.35 8.13 13.07
CA SER A 285 4.64 6.70 12.95
C SER A 285 4.46 5.97 14.29
N ARG A 286 4.94 6.58 15.40
CA ARG A 286 4.74 6.06 16.76
C ARG A 286 3.26 5.98 17.14
N ALA A 287 2.47 6.98 16.78
CA ALA A 287 1.03 6.98 17.04
C ALA A 287 0.33 5.80 16.33
N ARG A 288 0.70 5.48 15.10
CA ARG A 288 0.18 4.29 14.41
C ARG A 288 0.53 2.98 15.12
N VAL A 289 1.77 2.84 15.58
CA VAL A 289 2.19 1.66 16.36
C VAL A 289 1.36 1.54 17.63
N LEU A 290 1.21 2.62 18.38
CA LEU A 290 0.43 2.66 19.62
C LEU A 290 -1.07 2.38 19.39
N LEU A 291 -1.64 2.83 18.27
CA LEU A 291 -3.02 2.49 17.89
C LEU A 291 -3.19 0.99 17.63
N ALA A 292 -2.21 0.36 17.00
CA ALA A 292 -2.22 -1.08 16.75
C ALA A 292 -2.08 -1.90 18.06
N GLU A 293 -1.28 -1.40 19.03
CA GLU A 293 -1.19 -1.98 20.37
C GLU A 293 -2.43 -1.74 21.25
N GLY A 294 -3.38 -0.91 20.81
CA GLY A 294 -4.56 -0.53 21.61
C GLY A 294 -4.25 0.52 22.69
N ARG A 295 -3.07 1.14 22.68
CA ARG A 295 -2.63 2.20 23.62
C ARG A 295 -3.11 3.57 23.14
N VAL A 296 -4.43 3.71 22.99
CA VAL A 296 -5.08 4.83 22.28
C VAL A 296 -4.78 6.20 22.91
N ILE A 297 -4.70 6.28 24.25
CA ILE A 297 -4.41 7.55 24.94
C ILE A 297 -2.98 8.05 24.64
N GLU A 298 -2.02 7.13 24.54
CA GLU A 298 -0.64 7.47 24.22
C GLU A 298 -0.49 7.81 22.73
N ALA A 299 -1.22 7.10 21.88
CA ALA A 299 -1.29 7.37 20.45
C ALA A 299 -1.84 8.78 20.19
N GLU A 300 -2.92 9.16 20.87
CA GLU A 300 -3.52 10.49 20.77
C GLU A 300 -2.50 11.59 21.13
N LYS A 301 -1.74 11.42 22.22
CA LYS A 301 -0.71 12.38 22.62
C LYS A 301 0.41 12.50 21.59
N ALA A 302 0.85 11.39 21.02
CA ALA A 302 1.90 11.38 20.00
C ALA A 302 1.41 12.05 18.70
N ALA A 303 0.23 11.67 18.20
CA ALA A 303 -0.36 12.27 17.00
C ALA A 303 -0.64 13.78 17.16
N ARG A 304 -1.12 14.20 18.33
CA ARG A 304 -1.33 15.63 18.65
C ARG A 304 -0.02 16.41 18.62
N ARG A 305 1.10 15.84 19.13
CA ARG A 305 2.42 16.49 19.02
C ARG A 305 2.84 16.64 17.57
N ALA A 306 2.71 15.56 16.77
CA ALA A 306 3.02 15.60 15.35
C ALA A 306 2.24 16.71 14.63
N VAL A 307 0.92 16.78 14.82
CA VAL A 307 0.07 17.82 14.23
C VAL A 307 0.56 19.23 14.61
N ARG A 308 0.81 19.49 15.90
CA ARG A 308 1.26 20.83 16.36
C ARG A 308 2.60 21.26 15.74
N MET A 309 3.53 20.32 15.57
CA MET A 309 4.82 20.61 14.95
C MET A 309 4.67 20.89 13.45
N LEU A 310 3.81 20.12 12.76
CA LEU A 310 3.59 20.25 11.31
C LEU A 310 2.73 21.48 10.95
N GLU A 311 1.88 21.98 11.86
CA GLU A 311 1.10 23.20 11.65
C GLU A 311 1.96 24.46 11.47
N THR A 312 3.21 24.45 11.93
CA THR A 312 4.13 25.58 11.81
C THR A 312 4.98 25.55 10.53
N GLY A 313 4.86 24.48 9.73
CA GLY A 313 5.66 24.26 8.52
C GLY A 313 4.83 24.20 7.24
N ASP A 314 5.52 24.05 6.11
CA ASP A 314 4.90 24.02 4.78
C ASP A 314 4.62 22.60 4.26
N ALA A 315 4.82 21.56 5.09
CA ALA A 315 4.68 20.15 4.69
C ALA A 315 3.22 19.67 4.81
N ALA A 316 2.34 20.18 3.97
CA ALA A 316 0.91 19.92 4.01
C ALA A 316 0.56 18.43 3.91
N TYR A 317 1.32 17.63 3.12
CA TYR A 317 1.08 16.19 3.00
C TYR A 317 1.33 15.43 4.32
N LEU A 318 2.40 15.77 5.06
CA LEU A 318 2.68 15.18 6.38
C LEU A 318 1.62 15.62 7.41
N LEU A 319 1.17 16.86 7.32
CA LEU A 319 0.10 17.36 8.18
C LEU A 319 -1.21 16.60 7.95
N ALA A 320 -1.56 16.30 6.70
CA ALA A 320 -2.76 15.54 6.37
C ALA A 320 -2.69 14.10 6.93
N GLU A 321 -1.53 13.43 6.81
CA GLU A 321 -1.32 12.11 7.41
C GLU A 321 -1.41 12.14 8.93
N ALA A 322 -0.74 13.11 9.58
CA ALA A 322 -0.77 13.26 11.04
C ALA A 322 -2.19 13.58 11.57
N LEU A 323 -2.94 14.43 10.85
CA LEU A 323 -4.36 14.71 11.17
C LEU A 323 -5.22 13.45 11.04
N THR A 324 -5.00 12.63 10.02
CA THR A 324 -5.72 11.36 9.83
C THR A 324 -5.47 10.41 11.00
N THR A 325 -4.22 10.24 11.40
CA THR A 325 -3.84 9.40 12.55
C THR A 325 -4.38 9.97 13.87
N TYR A 326 -4.36 11.29 14.04
CA TYR A 326 -4.94 11.96 15.22
C TYR A 326 -6.45 11.78 15.30
N ALA A 327 -7.16 11.96 14.17
CA ALA A 327 -8.59 11.73 14.09
C ALA A 327 -8.98 10.28 14.40
N THR A 328 -8.18 9.30 13.92
CA THR A 328 -8.34 7.89 14.26
C THR A 328 -8.22 7.66 15.78
N ALA A 329 -7.24 8.26 16.42
CA ALA A 329 -7.08 8.16 17.87
C ALA A 329 -8.29 8.77 18.63
N LEU A 330 -8.77 9.93 18.20
CA LEU A 330 -9.97 10.58 18.76
C LEU A 330 -11.23 9.72 18.58
N ALA A 331 -11.42 9.13 17.39
CA ALA A 331 -12.54 8.23 17.11
C ALA A 331 -12.55 7.02 18.05
N ARG A 332 -11.39 6.39 18.26
CA ARG A 332 -11.24 5.26 19.18
C ARG A 332 -11.39 5.64 20.66
N LEU A 333 -11.13 6.91 21.03
CA LEU A 333 -11.46 7.47 22.33
C LEU A 333 -12.94 7.87 22.45
N ARG A 334 -13.74 7.72 21.39
CA ARG A 334 -15.15 8.11 21.27
C ARG A 334 -15.39 9.62 21.31
N HIS A 335 -14.41 10.41 20.96
CA HIS A 335 -14.53 11.85 20.76
C HIS A 335 -15.01 12.13 19.32
N PHE A 336 -16.18 11.61 18.95
CA PHE A 336 -16.65 11.52 17.56
C PHE A 336 -16.76 12.87 16.85
N VAL A 337 -17.19 13.92 17.56
CA VAL A 337 -17.33 15.27 16.98
C VAL A 337 -15.97 15.85 16.60
N GLU A 338 -14.99 15.74 17.51
CA GLU A 338 -13.62 16.21 17.27
C GLU A 338 -12.93 15.36 16.20
N ALA A 339 -13.12 14.04 16.24
CA ALA A 339 -12.57 13.12 15.24
C ALA A 339 -13.06 13.47 13.84
N ARG A 340 -14.37 13.66 13.67
CA ARG A 340 -14.97 14.06 12.39
C ARG A 340 -14.40 15.37 11.87
N SER A 341 -14.39 16.40 12.71
CA SER A 341 -13.83 17.70 12.34
C SER A 341 -12.36 17.61 11.93
N THR A 342 -11.59 16.73 12.61
CA THR A 342 -10.18 16.52 12.33
C THR A 342 -9.97 15.75 11.02
N PHE A 343 -10.80 14.75 10.70
CA PHE A 343 -10.79 14.07 9.40
C PHE A 343 -11.13 15.03 8.25
N GLU A 344 -12.17 15.84 8.39
CA GLU A 344 -12.54 16.84 7.38
C GLU A 344 -11.39 17.83 7.14
N ARG A 345 -10.70 18.22 8.21
CA ARG A 345 -9.51 19.07 8.10
C ARG A 345 -8.37 18.35 7.38
N ALA A 346 -8.13 17.05 7.65
CA ALA A 346 -7.13 16.26 6.95
C ALA A 346 -7.40 16.21 5.45
N ILE A 347 -8.65 15.93 5.06
CA ILE A 347 -9.09 15.90 3.67
C ILE A 347 -8.85 17.25 3.01
N SER A 348 -9.28 18.35 3.65
CA SER A 348 -9.14 19.71 3.11
C SER A 348 -7.68 20.12 2.93
N VAL A 349 -6.80 19.81 3.90
CA VAL A 349 -5.35 20.10 3.82
C VAL A 349 -4.72 19.36 2.67
N ALA A 350 -5.03 18.07 2.49
CA ALA A 350 -4.51 17.26 1.40
C ALA A 350 -5.03 17.75 0.03
N GLU A 351 -6.32 18.09 -0.07
CA GLU A 351 -6.96 18.60 -1.28
C GLU A 351 -6.34 19.92 -1.74
N VAL A 352 -6.14 20.87 -0.81
CA VAL A 352 -5.48 22.16 -1.11
C VAL A 352 -4.02 21.97 -1.55
N ALA A 353 -3.34 20.96 -0.99
CA ALA A 353 -1.98 20.60 -1.38
C ALA A 353 -1.90 19.84 -2.73
N GLY A 354 -3.02 19.46 -3.32
CA GLY A 354 -3.08 18.63 -4.53
C GLY A 354 -2.75 17.16 -4.29
N ASP A 355 -2.67 16.72 -3.03
CA ASP A 355 -2.42 15.33 -2.65
C ASP A 355 -3.74 14.55 -2.57
N THR A 356 -4.24 14.15 -3.75
CA THR A 356 -5.48 13.40 -3.89
C THR A 356 -5.42 12.04 -3.19
N HIS A 357 -4.23 11.43 -3.10
CA HIS A 357 -4.07 10.15 -2.42
C HIS A 357 -4.32 10.27 -0.91
N SER A 358 -3.63 11.20 -0.23
CA SER A 358 -3.83 11.42 1.22
C SER A 358 -5.25 11.89 1.53
N ALA A 359 -5.86 12.74 0.67
CA ALA A 359 -7.27 13.13 0.82
C ALA A 359 -8.21 11.91 0.76
N GLY A 360 -7.99 11.01 -0.19
CA GLY A 360 -8.76 9.79 -0.33
C GLY A 360 -8.57 8.81 0.82
N VAL A 361 -7.33 8.63 1.29
CA VAL A 361 -7.03 7.79 2.47
C VAL A 361 -7.70 8.33 3.74
N ALA A 362 -7.68 9.66 3.94
CA ALA A 362 -8.36 10.28 5.07
C ALA A 362 -9.89 10.07 5.01
N ALA A 363 -10.49 10.20 3.82
CA ALA A 363 -11.92 9.96 3.61
C ALA A 363 -12.29 8.47 3.87
N LEU A 364 -11.49 7.50 3.39
CA LEU A 364 -11.69 6.08 3.69
C LEU A 364 -11.60 5.81 5.19
N THR A 365 -10.56 6.34 5.84
CA THR A 365 -10.37 6.12 7.29
C THR A 365 -11.52 6.75 8.11
N LEU A 366 -12.09 7.88 7.65
CA LEU A 366 -13.30 8.45 8.24
C LEU A 366 -14.48 7.48 8.13
N ILE A 367 -14.68 6.83 6.98
CA ILE A 367 -15.73 5.82 6.79
C ILE A 367 -15.49 4.62 7.74
N GLU A 368 -14.28 4.10 7.78
CA GLU A 368 -13.92 2.94 8.60
C GLU A 368 -14.11 3.18 10.12
N GLU A 369 -13.72 4.36 10.60
CA GLU A 369 -13.74 4.66 12.05
C GLU A 369 -15.06 5.31 12.52
N LEU A 370 -15.77 6.04 11.65
CA LEU A 370 -16.98 6.81 12.01
C LEU A 370 -18.22 6.47 11.18
N GLY A 371 -18.16 5.50 10.25
CA GLY A 371 -19.30 5.19 9.36
C GLY A 371 -20.60 4.86 10.11
N GLY A 372 -20.49 4.24 11.30
CA GLY A 372 -21.65 3.98 12.16
C GLY A 372 -22.26 5.19 12.86
N GLU A 373 -21.54 6.32 12.88
CA GLU A 373 -21.97 7.60 13.52
C GLU A 373 -22.42 8.64 12.47
N LEU A 374 -22.26 8.33 11.18
CA LEU A 374 -22.69 9.19 10.07
C LEU A 374 -24.14 8.86 9.67
N THR A 375 -24.85 9.87 9.21
CA THR A 375 -26.13 9.64 8.49
C THR A 375 -25.84 9.01 7.12
N ASN A 376 -26.84 8.35 6.53
CA ASN A 376 -26.68 7.74 5.21
C ASN A 376 -26.28 8.74 4.12
N ASP A 377 -26.83 9.95 4.15
CA ASP A 377 -26.50 11.00 3.19
C ASP A 377 -25.02 11.46 3.36
N GLU A 378 -24.57 11.62 4.59
CA GLU A 378 -23.18 11.96 4.90
C GLU A 378 -22.23 10.85 4.49
N LEU A 379 -22.58 9.59 4.75
CA LEU A 379 -21.79 8.43 4.37
C LEU A 379 -21.65 8.34 2.84
N CYS A 380 -22.75 8.49 2.10
CA CYS A 380 -22.71 8.53 0.62
C CYS A 380 -21.82 9.66 0.11
N LEU A 381 -21.91 10.86 0.71
CA LEU A 381 -21.07 11.99 0.31
C LEU A 381 -19.58 11.71 0.52
N VAL A 382 -19.22 11.11 1.67
CA VAL A 382 -17.81 10.79 1.96
C VAL A 382 -17.30 9.69 1.03
N VAL A 383 -18.11 8.68 0.71
CA VAL A 383 -17.77 7.63 -0.28
C VAL A 383 -17.54 8.22 -1.67
N ASP A 384 -18.42 9.12 -2.12
CA ASP A 384 -18.25 9.79 -3.42
C ASP A 384 -16.99 10.64 -3.46
N ARG A 385 -16.65 11.33 -2.36
CA ARG A 385 -15.36 12.06 -2.25
C ARG A 385 -14.18 11.10 -2.28
N ALA A 386 -14.19 10.02 -1.50
CA ALA A 386 -13.12 9.01 -1.53
C ALA A 386 -12.94 8.43 -2.93
N LYS A 387 -14.04 8.11 -3.62
CA LYS A 387 -14.02 7.64 -5.01
C LYS A 387 -13.44 8.68 -5.97
N SER A 388 -13.80 9.96 -5.83
CA SER A 388 -13.27 11.02 -6.72
C SER A 388 -11.77 11.20 -6.56
N PHE A 389 -11.24 11.07 -5.34
CA PHE A 389 -9.81 11.19 -5.05
C PHE A 389 -9.01 9.95 -5.46
N LEU A 390 -9.58 8.75 -5.30
CA LEU A 390 -8.86 7.48 -5.48
C LEU A 390 -9.21 6.75 -6.78
N GLY A 391 -10.13 7.27 -7.59
CA GLY A 391 -10.60 6.59 -8.82
C GLY A 391 -9.50 6.30 -9.84
N GLU A 392 -8.42 7.07 -9.83
CA GLU A 392 -7.24 6.88 -10.66
C GLU A 392 -6.04 6.30 -9.88
N SER A 393 -6.24 5.94 -8.61
CA SER A 393 -5.17 5.40 -7.77
C SER A 393 -4.69 4.06 -8.31
N ARG A 394 -3.37 3.90 -8.41
CA ARG A 394 -2.70 2.64 -8.77
C ARG A 394 -2.28 1.84 -7.53
N ASP A 395 -2.54 2.34 -6.34
CA ASP A 395 -2.27 1.61 -5.11
C ASP A 395 -3.37 0.57 -4.85
N ILE A 396 -3.04 -0.68 -5.12
CA ILE A 396 -3.96 -1.83 -5.03
C ILE A 396 -4.55 -1.96 -3.61
N ALA A 397 -3.76 -1.72 -2.57
CA ALA A 397 -4.23 -1.82 -1.19
C ALA A 397 -5.32 -0.78 -0.88
N THR A 398 -5.11 0.47 -1.30
CA THR A 398 -6.08 1.56 -1.13
C THR A 398 -7.33 1.35 -1.98
N VAL A 399 -7.17 0.88 -3.24
CA VAL A 399 -8.31 0.55 -4.11
C VAL A 399 -9.14 -0.59 -3.53
N ARG A 400 -8.49 -1.61 -2.94
CA ARG A 400 -9.18 -2.72 -2.25
C ARG A 400 -9.98 -2.22 -1.04
N ARG A 401 -9.41 -1.33 -0.21
CA ARG A 401 -10.14 -0.70 0.91
C ARG A 401 -11.37 0.04 0.39
N LEU A 402 -11.20 0.88 -0.64
CA LEU A 402 -12.31 1.61 -1.26
C LEU A 402 -13.41 0.67 -1.77
N ALA A 403 -13.06 -0.45 -2.40
CA ALA A 403 -14.02 -1.42 -2.89
C ALA A 403 -14.81 -2.08 -1.74
N ILE A 404 -14.12 -2.47 -0.65
CA ILE A 404 -14.74 -3.07 0.53
C ILE A 404 -15.72 -2.09 1.18
N ASP A 405 -15.31 -0.83 1.39
CA ASP A 405 -16.15 0.18 2.01
C ASP A 405 -17.34 0.56 1.13
N ALA A 406 -17.12 0.69 -0.19
CA ALA A 406 -18.20 0.95 -1.15
C ALA A 406 -19.21 -0.21 -1.19
N CYS A 407 -18.77 -1.47 -1.16
CA CYS A 407 -19.65 -2.63 -1.07
C CYS A 407 -20.42 -2.67 0.27
N GLY A 408 -19.76 -2.32 1.38
CA GLY A 408 -20.41 -2.18 2.69
C GLY A 408 -21.54 -1.14 2.65
N VAL A 409 -21.26 0.04 2.09
CA VAL A 409 -22.26 1.12 1.95
C VAL A 409 -23.37 0.71 0.97
N LEU A 410 -23.04 0.08 -0.16
CA LEU A 410 -24.05 -0.43 -1.10
C LEU A 410 -24.96 -1.48 -0.46
N SER A 411 -24.45 -2.34 0.41
CA SER A 411 -25.28 -3.32 1.14
C SER A 411 -26.23 -2.62 2.13
N VAL A 412 -25.76 -1.57 2.83
CA VAL A 412 -26.60 -0.76 3.69
C VAL A 412 -27.67 -0.03 2.88
N VAL A 413 -27.31 0.58 1.75
CA VAL A 413 -28.24 1.29 0.84
C VAL A 413 -29.21 0.29 0.20
N ARG A 414 -28.76 -0.90 -0.22
CA ARG A 414 -29.62 -1.93 -0.79
C ARG A 414 -30.64 -2.46 0.20
N ASN A 415 -30.25 -2.63 1.47
CA ASN A 415 -31.19 -2.99 2.53
C ASN A 415 -32.21 -1.86 2.81
N PHE A 416 -31.87 -0.60 2.49
CA PHE A 416 -32.81 0.53 2.49
C PHE A 416 -33.70 0.56 1.24
N LEU A 417 -33.19 0.12 0.08
CA LEU A 417 -33.90 0.10 -1.20
C LEU A 417 -34.90 -1.06 -1.32
N GLU A 418 -34.93 -2.01 -0.38
CA GLU A 418 -36.06 -2.96 -0.21
C GLU A 418 -37.32 -2.27 0.32
N LEU A 419 -37.26 -0.98 0.62
CA LEU A 419 -38.47 -0.15 0.65
C LEU A 419 -39.03 -0.04 -0.78
N PRO A 420 -40.32 -0.26 -1.00
CA PRO A 420 -40.93 -0.15 -2.31
C PRO A 420 -40.60 1.22 -2.91
N PRO A 421 -40.41 1.31 -4.26
CA PRO A 421 -39.94 2.53 -4.93
C PRO A 421 -40.85 3.76 -4.76
N THR A 422 -42.00 3.58 -4.13
CA THR A 422 -42.91 4.66 -3.72
C THR A 422 -43.39 4.36 -2.30
N VAL A 423 -43.03 5.24 -1.36
CA VAL A 423 -43.57 5.18 0.00
C VAL A 423 -45.03 5.67 -0.06
N ASP A 424 -45.98 4.79 0.21
CA ASP A 424 -47.38 5.20 0.46
C ASP A 424 -47.42 5.87 1.82
N TRP A 425 -47.24 7.19 1.82
CA TRP A 425 -47.22 8.01 3.03
C TRP A 425 -48.53 7.92 3.81
N THR A 426 -49.63 7.46 3.19
CA THR A 426 -50.93 7.27 3.89
C THR A 426 -50.92 6.02 4.78
N LYS A 427 -50.03 5.08 4.51
CA LYS A 427 -49.84 3.83 5.26
C LYS A 427 -48.46 3.73 5.95
N PHE A 428 -47.59 4.73 5.74
CA PHE A 428 -46.26 4.72 6.33
C PHE A 428 -46.32 5.11 7.81
N SER A 429 -45.84 4.22 8.67
CA SER A 429 -45.62 4.48 10.08
C SER A 429 -44.13 4.41 10.38
N PHE A 430 -43.52 5.52 10.76
CA PHE A 430 -42.11 5.56 11.16
C PHE A 430 -41.82 4.66 12.36
N PRO A 431 -42.66 4.57 13.40
CA PRO A 431 -42.49 3.60 14.48
C PRO A 431 -42.45 2.15 14.00
N ASP A 432 -43.34 1.76 13.07
CA ASP A 432 -43.39 0.39 12.54
C ASP A 432 -42.21 0.08 11.64
N ALA A 433 -41.75 1.03 10.86
CA ALA A 433 -40.55 0.89 10.04
C ALA A 433 -39.30 0.70 10.93
N ARG A 434 -39.14 1.53 11.97
CA ARG A 434 -38.08 1.39 12.97
C ARG A 434 -38.16 0.05 13.69
N HIS A 435 -39.37 -0.35 14.13
CA HIS A 435 -39.58 -1.63 14.81
C HIS A 435 -39.14 -2.82 13.94
N ARG A 436 -39.50 -2.82 12.65
CA ARG A 436 -39.04 -3.88 11.69
C ARG A 436 -37.53 -3.89 11.52
N TYR A 437 -36.92 -2.72 11.50
CA TYR A 437 -35.48 -2.56 11.35
C TYR A 437 -34.71 -3.09 12.56
N ASP A 438 -35.13 -2.70 13.76
CA ASP A 438 -34.56 -3.20 15.01
C ASP A 438 -34.72 -4.73 15.11
N ALA A 439 -35.89 -5.27 14.72
CA ALA A 439 -36.15 -6.70 14.67
C ALA A 439 -35.19 -7.45 13.72
N HIS A 440 -34.88 -6.87 12.56
CA HIS A 440 -33.97 -7.45 11.58
C HIS A 440 -32.56 -7.64 12.16
N PHE A 441 -31.96 -6.58 12.72
CA PHE A 441 -30.64 -6.67 13.31
C PHE A 441 -30.55 -7.58 14.53
N ILE A 442 -31.60 -7.60 15.35
CA ILE A 442 -31.67 -8.52 16.48
C ILE A 442 -31.70 -9.98 15.99
N LYS A 443 -32.49 -10.28 14.95
CA LYS A 443 -32.53 -11.62 14.33
C LYS A 443 -31.18 -12.02 13.76
N LEU A 444 -30.53 -11.12 13.03
CA LEU A 444 -29.21 -11.35 12.44
C LEU A 444 -28.16 -11.63 13.53
N ALA A 445 -28.06 -10.74 14.54
CA ALA A 445 -27.11 -10.91 15.62
C ALA A 445 -27.36 -12.20 16.45
N LEU A 446 -28.61 -12.61 16.61
CA LEU A 446 -28.97 -13.89 17.25
C LEU A 446 -28.57 -15.09 16.39
N LYS A 447 -28.73 -15.01 15.06
CA LYS A 447 -28.27 -16.03 14.11
C LYS A 447 -26.76 -16.20 14.22
N ASP A 448 -25.98 -15.11 14.09
CA ASP A 448 -24.51 -15.12 14.13
C ASP A 448 -23.95 -15.51 15.51
N ALA A 449 -24.72 -15.22 16.56
CA ALA A 449 -24.39 -15.64 17.92
C ALA A 449 -24.75 -17.11 18.21
N GLY A 450 -25.36 -17.85 17.27
CA GLY A 450 -25.88 -19.20 17.48
C GLY A 450 -26.96 -19.25 18.57
N GLY A 451 -27.81 -18.22 18.65
CA GLY A 451 -28.88 -18.07 19.63
C GLY A 451 -28.41 -17.65 21.04
N LYS A 452 -27.13 -17.36 21.24
CA LYS A 452 -26.58 -16.96 22.56
C LYS A 452 -26.79 -15.47 22.79
N ILE A 453 -27.74 -15.08 23.64
CA ILE A 453 -28.12 -13.68 23.92
C ILE A 453 -26.92 -12.83 24.34
N THR A 454 -26.02 -13.33 25.18
CA THR A 454 -24.83 -12.59 25.64
C THR A 454 -23.88 -12.28 24.48
N ARG A 455 -23.73 -13.21 23.52
CA ARG A 455 -22.90 -13.02 22.33
C ARG A 455 -23.58 -12.06 21.35
N ALA A 456 -24.88 -12.19 21.13
CA ALA A 456 -25.67 -11.30 20.29
C ALA A 456 -25.66 -9.85 20.83
N ALA A 457 -25.81 -9.66 22.15
CA ALA A 457 -25.71 -8.34 22.77
C ALA A 457 -24.31 -7.71 22.53
N ARG A 458 -23.25 -8.53 22.52
CA ARG A 458 -21.89 -8.06 22.23
C ARG A 458 -21.71 -7.69 20.75
N LEU A 459 -22.27 -8.48 19.82
CA LEU A 459 -22.28 -8.16 18.40
C LEU A 459 -23.03 -6.85 18.12
N LEU A 460 -24.15 -6.64 18.78
CA LEU A 460 -24.95 -5.39 18.73
C LEU A 460 -24.34 -4.23 19.57
N ARG A 461 -23.14 -4.42 20.14
CA ARG A 461 -22.46 -3.44 21.02
C ARG A 461 -23.35 -2.86 22.13
N LEU A 462 -24.32 -3.63 22.61
CA LEU A 462 -25.18 -3.26 23.70
C LEU A 462 -24.46 -3.37 25.06
N LYS A 463 -24.82 -2.53 26.03
CA LYS A 463 -24.19 -2.49 27.38
C LYS A 463 -24.23 -3.82 28.15
N GLY A 464 -25.02 -4.79 27.69
CA GLY A 464 -25.08 -6.15 28.23
C GLY A 464 -26.32 -6.92 27.76
N HIS A 465 -26.42 -8.19 28.18
CA HIS A 465 -27.52 -9.06 27.81
C HIS A 465 -28.91 -8.56 28.30
N HIS A 466 -28.93 -7.75 29.37
CA HIS A 466 -30.16 -7.13 29.85
C HIS A 466 -30.74 -6.15 28.83
N SER A 467 -29.89 -5.35 28.16
CA SER A 467 -30.34 -4.41 27.13
C SER A 467 -30.94 -5.15 25.93
N LEU A 468 -30.34 -6.26 25.49
CA LEU A 468 -30.91 -7.08 24.43
C LEU A 468 -32.22 -7.78 24.87
N ASN A 469 -32.31 -8.22 26.12
CA ASN A 469 -33.55 -8.81 26.65
C ASN A 469 -34.69 -7.78 26.72
N SER A 470 -34.42 -6.51 26.97
CA SER A 470 -35.42 -5.43 26.90
C SER A 470 -35.91 -5.25 25.47
N LEU A 471 -35.01 -5.16 24.49
CA LEU A 471 -35.36 -5.07 23.08
C LEU A 471 -36.12 -6.31 22.59
N LEU A 472 -35.78 -7.52 23.05
CA LEU A 472 -36.52 -8.75 22.73
C LEU A 472 -37.92 -8.80 23.33
N LYS A 473 -38.21 -8.02 24.36
CA LYS A 473 -39.58 -7.86 24.88
C LYS A 473 -40.40 -6.93 24.00
N GLU A 474 -39.79 -5.89 23.47
CA GLU A 474 -40.41 -4.97 22.51
C GLU A 474 -40.67 -5.64 21.16
N HIS A 475 -39.79 -6.61 20.79
CA HIS A 475 -39.86 -7.41 19.55
C HIS A 475 -40.31 -8.86 19.85
N SER A 476 -41.55 -9.02 20.32
CA SER A 476 -42.10 -10.32 20.72
C SER A 476 -42.27 -11.35 19.59
N ASP A 477 -42.15 -10.92 18.35
CA ASP A 477 -42.17 -11.73 17.12
C ASP A 477 -40.84 -12.46 16.83
N ILE A 478 -39.78 -12.18 17.59
CA ILE A 478 -38.48 -12.84 17.43
C ILE A 478 -38.42 -14.10 18.26
N PRO A 479 -38.35 -15.33 17.65
CA PRO A 479 -38.32 -16.58 18.37
C PRO A 479 -36.96 -16.76 19.07
N VAL A 480 -36.94 -16.68 20.39
CA VAL A 480 -35.76 -16.99 21.21
C VAL A 480 -35.99 -18.35 21.88
N LYS A 481 -35.13 -19.33 21.57
CA LYS A 481 -35.15 -20.64 22.28
C LYS A 481 -34.74 -20.41 23.75
N ARG A 482 -35.71 -20.22 24.64
CA ARG A 482 -35.48 -20.20 26.07
C ARG A 482 -35.20 -21.63 26.53
N ARG A 483 -34.02 -21.90 27.07
CA ARG A 483 -33.71 -23.16 27.74
C ARG A 483 -34.59 -23.26 28.99
N LYS A 484 -35.63 -24.12 28.94
CA LYS A 484 -36.31 -24.54 30.14
C LYS A 484 -35.29 -25.37 30.96
N GLN A 485 -35.08 -25.00 32.22
CA GLN A 485 -34.46 -25.90 33.20
C GLN A 485 -35.34 -27.12 33.30
N SER A 486 -34.84 -28.26 32.86
CA SER A 486 -35.47 -29.54 33.12
C SER A 486 -34.54 -30.37 34.00
N ILE A 487 -35.11 -30.77 35.11
CA ILE A 487 -34.74 -31.84 35.99
C ILE A 487 -34.74 -33.15 35.16
N ILE A 488 -33.65 -33.93 35.25
CA ILE A 488 -33.49 -35.24 34.63
C ILE A 488 -34.39 -36.25 35.37
N PRO A 489 -34.99 -37.23 34.69
CA PRO A 489 -34.53 -38.58 34.81
C PRO A 489 -34.33 -39.34 33.48
N ALA A 490 -33.47 -40.35 33.56
CA ALA A 490 -33.03 -41.21 32.52
C ALA A 490 -34.11 -42.17 31.98
N GLY A 491 -33.92 -42.58 30.72
CA GLY A 491 -34.59 -43.77 30.20
C GLY A 491 -34.83 -43.78 28.70
N ASP A 492 -34.02 -44.53 28.03
CA ASP A 492 -34.20 -45.40 26.85
C ASP A 492 -34.89 -44.96 25.54
N THR A 493 -34.10 -45.22 24.51
CA THR A 493 -34.38 -45.83 23.18
C THR A 493 -35.35 -45.21 22.19
N ASP A 494 -34.73 -45.00 21.02
CA ASP A 494 -35.22 -45.23 19.65
C ASP A 494 -36.59 -44.69 19.23
N VAL A 495 -36.59 -43.89 18.22
CA VAL A 495 -37.14 -44.12 16.87
C VAL A 495 -36.96 -42.88 15.99
N ARG A 496 -36.24 -43.09 14.91
CA ARG A 496 -36.23 -42.21 13.74
C ARG A 496 -37.63 -42.07 13.16
N GLN A 497 -38.04 -40.84 12.85
CA GLN A 497 -38.92 -40.62 11.70
C GLN A 497 -38.53 -39.31 11.01
N HIS A 498 -38.00 -39.49 9.82
CA HIS A 498 -37.87 -38.48 8.78
C HIS A 498 -39.25 -37.95 8.38
N ILE A 499 -39.36 -36.66 8.25
CA ILE A 499 -40.27 -36.06 7.27
C ILE A 499 -39.36 -35.24 6.34
N GLU A 500 -39.06 -35.82 5.20
CA GLU A 500 -38.43 -35.20 4.05
C GLU A 500 -39.45 -34.23 3.43
N THR A 501 -39.15 -32.93 3.48
CA THR A 501 -39.53 -32.01 2.39
C THR A 501 -38.28 -31.87 1.54
N GLY A 502 -38.29 -32.59 0.40
CA GLY A 502 -37.14 -32.65 -0.51
C GLY A 502 -36.89 -31.31 -1.21
N VAL A 503 -36.00 -30.54 -0.64
CA VAL A 503 -35.20 -29.57 -1.39
C VAL A 503 -33.82 -30.17 -1.49
N ARG A 504 -33.45 -30.68 -2.67
CA ARG A 504 -32.11 -31.19 -2.97
C ARG A 504 -31.14 -30.04 -2.81
N THR A 505 -30.24 -30.11 -1.83
CA THR A 505 -29.22 -29.10 -1.61
C THR A 505 -28.11 -29.29 -2.64
N VAL A 506 -27.84 -28.30 -3.48
CA VAL A 506 -26.77 -28.31 -4.48
C VAL A 506 -25.41 -28.43 -3.79
N ARG A 507 -24.59 -29.40 -4.22
CA ARG A 507 -23.22 -29.64 -3.72
C ARG A 507 -22.19 -29.24 -4.78
N ILE A 508 -21.28 -28.33 -4.41
CA ILE A 508 -20.23 -27.80 -5.29
C ILE A 508 -18.86 -28.20 -4.72
N LEU A 509 -18.01 -28.80 -5.56
CA LEU A 509 -16.59 -28.94 -5.23
C LEU A 509 -15.83 -27.71 -5.78
N HIS A 510 -15.25 -26.92 -4.90
CA HIS A 510 -14.43 -25.77 -5.25
C HIS A 510 -12.96 -26.06 -5.01
N VAL A 511 -12.16 -26.06 -6.08
CA VAL A 511 -10.73 -26.33 -6.06
C VAL A 511 -9.97 -25.02 -6.29
N GLU A 512 -9.27 -24.53 -5.26
CA GLU A 512 -8.57 -23.25 -5.21
C GLU A 512 -7.46 -23.31 -4.17
N ASP A 513 -6.24 -23.02 -4.53
CA ASP A 513 -5.08 -23.07 -3.62
C ASP A 513 -4.90 -21.77 -2.81
N ASP A 514 -5.35 -20.61 -3.35
CA ASP A 514 -5.38 -19.36 -2.59
C ASP A 514 -6.53 -19.37 -1.58
N LYS A 515 -6.16 -19.53 -0.30
CA LYS A 515 -7.13 -19.58 0.83
C LYS A 515 -8.03 -18.36 0.93
N THR A 516 -7.56 -17.19 0.45
CA THR A 516 -8.33 -15.95 0.51
C THR A 516 -9.40 -15.95 -0.57
N VAL A 517 -9.02 -16.30 -1.81
CA VAL A 517 -9.96 -16.44 -2.93
C VAL A 517 -10.95 -17.56 -2.64
N ALA A 518 -10.45 -18.69 -2.18
CA ALA A 518 -11.24 -19.84 -1.75
C ALA A 518 -12.32 -19.47 -0.71
N GLY A 519 -11.95 -18.69 0.30
CA GLY A 519 -12.86 -18.23 1.35
C GLY A 519 -13.96 -17.31 0.82
N ILE A 520 -13.60 -16.34 -0.02
CA ILE A 520 -14.54 -15.38 -0.63
C ILE A 520 -15.55 -16.08 -1.54
N VAL A 521 -15.06 -16.96 -2.41
CA VAL A 521 -15.91 -17.69 -3.35
C VAL A 521 -16.82 -18.66 -2.59
N LYS A 522 -16.31 -19.36 -1.57
CA LYS A 522 -17.10 -20.23 -0.72
C LYS A 522 -18.25 -19.48 -0.05
N GLU A 523 -17.96 -18.34 0.60
CA GLU A 523 -18.98 -17.52 1.26
C GLU A 523 -20.05 -17.07 0.26
N MET A 524 -19.63 -16.61 -0.93
CA MET A 524 -20.54 -16.18 -2.01
C MET A 524 -21.48 -17.30 -2.46
N LEU A 525 -21.01 -18.54 -2.55
CA LEU A 525 -21.80 -19.71 -2.98
C LEU A 525 -22.66 -20.25 -1.85
N GLU A 526 -22.16 -20.29 -0.61
CA GLU A 526 -22.93 -20.70 0.57
C GLU A 526 -24.08 -19.73 0.89
N ASP A 527 -23.94 -18.45 0.57
CA ASP A 527 -25.03 -17.45 0.66
C ASP A 527 -26.23 -17.76 -0.26
N GLN A 528 -26.01 -18.54 -1.33
CA GLN A 528 -27.09 -19.04 -2.18
C GLN A 528 -27.78 -20.29 -1.61
N GLY A 529 -27.33 -20.79 -0.46
CA GLY A 529 -27.83 -22.00 0.17
C GLY A 529 -27.19 -23.28 -0.38
N TRP A 530 -26.11 -23.18 -1.15
CA TRP A 530 -25.38 -24.31 -1.71
C TRP A 530 -24.35 -24.85 -0.69
N GLN A 531 -24.06 -26.13 -0.76
CA GLN A 531 -23.00 -26.76 0.05
C GLN A 531 -21.70 -26.70 -0.76
N VAL A 532 -20.66 -26.06 -0.22
CA VAL A 532 -19.37 -25.91 -0.89
C VAL A 532 -18.31 -26.71 -0.16
N GLU A 533 -17.80 -27.73 -0.83
CA GLU A 533 -16.65 -28.49 -0.38
C GLU A 533 -15.38 -27.93 -0.98
N MET A 534 -14.39 -27.61 -0.12
CA MET A 534 -13.15 -26.97 -0.54
C MET A 534 -12.03 -27.98 -0.74
N CYS A 535 -11.20 -27.73 -1.76
CA CYS A 535 -9.96 -28.46 -1.98
C CYS A 535 -8.86 -27.50 -2.43
N ALA A 536 -7.68 -27.56 -1.82
CA ALA A 536 -6.58 -26.62 -2.09
C ALA A 536 -5.47 -27.22 -2.99
N ASP A 537 -5.65 -28.45 -3.49
CA ASP A 537 -4.62 -29.22 -4.20
C ASP A 537 -5.28 -30.06 -5.28
N GLY A 538 -4.73 -30.03 -6.50
CA GLY A 538 -5.28 -30.75 -7.64
C GLY A 538 -5.25 -32.29 -7.50
N ASN A 539 -4.26 -32.85 -6.78
CA ASN A 539 -4.23 -34.30 -6.53
C ASN A 539 -5.34 -34.73 -5.55
N ALA A 540 -5.51 -33.97 -4.47
CA ALA A 540 -6.59 -34.21 -3.51
C ALA A 540 -7.98 -33.99 -4.15
N ALA A 541 -8.11 -33.03 -5.07
CA ALA A 541 -9.31 -32.83 -5.84
C ALA A 541 -9.60 -34.01 -6.78
N LEU A 542 -8.58 -34.55 -7.42
CA LEU A 542 -8.70 -35.73 -8.28
C LEU A 542 -9.16 -36.97 -7.51
N GLU A 543 -8.66 -37.19 -6.28
CA GLU A 543 -9.15 -38.28 -5.41
C GLU A 543 -10.64 -38.13 -5.10
N LYS A 544 -11.11 -36.89 -4.77
CA LYS A 544 -12.52 -36.62 -4.52
C LYS A 544 -13.39 -36.80 -5.76
N ILE A 545 -12.94 -36.31 -6.90
CA ILE A 545 -13.66 -36.43 -8.19
C ILE A 545 -13.77 -37.90 -8.62
N SER A 546 -12.74 -38.71 -8.36
CA SER A 546 -12.72 -40.14 -8.70
C SER A 546 -13.51 -40.99 -7.69
N GLY A 547 -13.87 -40.41 -6.53
CA GLY A 547 -14.64 -41.11 -5.49
C GLY A 547 -16.15 -41.19 -5.79
N GLU A 548 -16.90 -41.79 -4.85
CA GLU A 548 -18.35 -41.96 -4.96
C GLU A 548 -19.17 -40.74 -4.52
N ASP A 549 -18.51 -39.67 -4.04
CA ASP A 549 -19.19 -38.44 -3.62
C ASP A 549 -19.90 -37.77 -4.81
N GLU A 550 -21.17 -37.42 -4.65
CA GLU A 550 -21.90 -36.71 -5.69
C GLU A 550 -21.69 -35.20 -5.59
N TYR A 551 -21.34 -34.58 -6.72
CA TYR A 551 -21.26 -33.10 -6.90
C TYR A 551 -22.18 -32.68 -8.05
N ASP A 552 -22.90 -31.58 -7.83
CA ASP A 552 -23.76 -30.99 -8.84
C ASP A 552 -22.99 -30.06 -9.78
N LEU A 553 -21.81 -29.55 -9.32
CA LEU A 553 -20.94 -28.70 -10.11
C LEU A 553 -19.49 -28.77 -9.58
N LEU A 554 -18.53 -28.69 -10.51
CA LEU A 554 -17.11 -28.53 -10.20
C LEU A 554 -16.68 -27.11 -10.58
N LEU A 555 -16.11 -26.39 -9.62
CA LEU A 555 -15.52 -25.06 -9.81
C LEU A 555 -14.02 -25.18 -9.57
N VAL A 556 -13.21 -24.97 -10.61
CA VAL A 556 -11.79 -25.34 -10.62
C VAL A 556 -10.93 -24.14 -11.01
N ASP A 557 -9.93 -23.82 -10.18
CA ASP A 557 -8.86 -22.89 -10.56
C ASP A 557 -7.90 -23.53 -11.59
N TYR A 558 -7.35 -22.71 -12.46
CA TYR A 558 -6.38 -23.16 -13.45
C TYR A 558 -5.01 -23.47 -12.82
N ASP A 559 -4.50 -22.56 -11.98
CA ASP A 559 -3.16 -22.62 -11.40
C ASP A 559 -3.16 -23.38 -10.06
N LEU A 560 -3.24 -24.70 -10.12
CA LEU A 560 -3.27 -25.57 -8.93
C LEU A 560 -1.95 -26.31 -8.72
N PRO A 561 -1.53 -26.52 -7.47
CA PRO A 561 -0.40 -27.41 -7.16
C PRO A 561 -0.74 -28.87 -7.46
N GLY A 562 0.24 -29.61 -8.00
CA GLY A 562 0.07 -31.01 -8.38
C GLY A 562 -0.55 -31.16 -9.77
N VAL A 563 -1.81 -31.56 -9.83
CA VAL A 563 -2.58 -31.63 -11.09
C VAL A 563 -3.19 -30.26 -11.38
N ASN A 564 -2.88 -29.66 -12.53
CA ASN A 564 -3.44 -28.37 -12.92
C ASN A 564 -4.94 -28.47 -13.28
N GLY A 565 -5.65 -27.34 -13.29
CA GLY A 565 -7.09 -27.31 -13.50
C GLY A 565 -7.55 -27.89 -14.82
N ILE A 566 -6.81 -27.71 -15.92
CA ILE A 566 -7.11 -28.27 -17.24
C ILE A 566 -7.01 -29.80 -17.21
N GLU A 567 -5.95 -30.33 -16.66
CA GLU A 567 -5.75 -31.78 -16.53
C GLU A 567 -6.81 -32.40 -15.60
N LEU A 568 -7.20 -31.68 -14.54
CA LEU A 568 -8.26 -32.13 -13.63
C LEU A 568 -9.61 -32.26 -14.36
N ILE A 569 -9.97 -31.28 -15.19
CA ILE A 569 -11.20 -31.31 -15.99
C ILE A 569 -11.16 -32.44 -17.02
N ASN A 570 -10.07 -32.60 -17.76
CA ASN A 570 -9.93 -33.72 -18.70
C ASN A 570 -10.17 -35.07 -18.03
N ARG A 571 -9.53 -35.28 -16.88
CA ARG A 571 -9.69 -36.54 -16.12
C ARG A 571 -11.09 -36.72 -15.55
N ALA A 572 -11.75 -35.62 -15.16
CA ALA A 572 -13.12 -35.66 -14.69
C ALA A 572 -14.09 -36.05 -15.81
N ARG A 573 -13.89 -35.54 -17.05
CA ARG A 573 -14.68 -35.88 -18.22
C ARG A 573 -14.53 -37.35 -18.65
N ASP A 574 -13.37 -37.97 -18.38
CA ASP A 574 -13.12 -39.40 -18.66
C ASP A 574 -13.83 -40.34 -17.67
N LEU A 575 -14.45 -39.82 -16.62
CA LEU A 575 -15.18 -40.64 -15.62
C LEU A 575 -16.67 -40.68 -15.94
N ASP A 576 -17.23 -41.88 -16.13
CA ASP A 576 -18.63 -42.10 -16.51
C ASP A 576 -19.63 -41.38 -15.59
N HIS A 577 -19.32 -41.26 -14.30
CA HIS A 577 -20.19 -40.61 -13.30
C HIS A 577 -19.98 -39.13 -13.17
N ARG A 578 -19.03 -38.52 -13.95
CA ARG A 578 -18.69 -37.09 -13.97
C ARG A 578 -18.84 -36.45 -15.33
N CYS A 579 -18.99 -37.26 -16.40
CA CYS A 579 -18.99 -36.73 -17.77
C CYS A 579 -20.05 -35.64 -18.00
N ASP A 580 -21.19 -35.70 -17.30
CA ASP A 580 -22.30 -34.75 -17.40
C ASP A 580 -22.32 -33.72 -16.24
N THR A 581 -21.32 -33.73 -15.34
CA THR A 581 -21.28 -32.76 -14.24
C THR A 581 -20.80 -31.39 -14.78
N PRO A 582 -21.54 -30.29 -14.60
CA PRO A 582 -21.10 -28.95 -15.00
C PRO A 582 -19.75 -28.57 -14.41
N MET A 583 -18.84 -28.06 -15.24
CA MET A 583 -17.47 -27.69 -14.86
C MET A 583 -17.16 -26.25 -15.27
N VAL A 584 -16.85 -25.43 -14.29
CA VAL A 584 -16.48 -24.03 -14.46
C VAL A 584 -14.99 -23.86 -14.12
N VAL A 585 -14.25 -23.25 -15.04
CA VAL A 585 -12.84 -22.88 -14.82
C VAL A 585 -12.76 -21.42 -14.43
N LEU A 586 -12.05 -21.15 -13.34
CA LEU A 586 -11.64 -19.80 -12.93
C LEU A 586 -10.13 -19.64 -13.19
N ALA A 587 -9.68 -18.59 -13.89
CA ALA A 587 -8.25 -18.37 -14.09
C ALA A 587 -7.88 -16.89 -14.13
N GLY A 588 -6.67 -16.56 -13.66
CA GLY A 588 -6.09 -15.22 -13.79
C GLY A 588 -5.55 -14.92 -15.20
N SER A 589 -5.21 -15.96 -15.96
CA SER A 589 -4.64 -15.88 -17.31
C SER A 589 -5.68 -16.25 -18.40
N PRO A 590 -5.54 -15.77 -19.66
CA PRO A 590 -6.49 -16.02 -20.72
C PRO A 590 -6.31 -17.44 -21.33
N VAL A 591 -6.74 -18.46 -20.62
CA VAL A 591 -6.65 -19.89 -21.03
C VAL A 591 -7.98 -20.48 -21.51
N GLU A 592 -8.92 -19.63 -21.92
CA GLU A 592 -10.28 -20.04 -22.33
C GLU A 592 -10.29 -21.15 -23.40
N ALA A 593 -9.44 -21.05 -24.42
CA ALA A 593 -9.40 -22.04 -25.50
C ALA A 593 -8.99 -23.44 -24.95
N ALA A 594 -7.99 -23.50 -24.08
CA ALA A 594 -7.53 -24.74 -23.47
C ALA A 594 -8.57 -25.30 -22.47
N ALA A 595 -9.27 -24.45 -21.72
CA ALA A 595 -10.33 -24.87 -20.82
C ALA A 595 -11.52 -25.50 -21.57
N ARG A 596 -11.94 -24.90 -22.67
CA ARG A 596 -13.00 -25.45 -23.53
C ARG A 596 -12.60 -26.75 -24.23
N GLU A 597 -11.36 -26.84 -24.69
CA GLU A 597 -10.82 -28.07 -25.31
C GLU A 597 -10.76 -29.22 -24.30
N ALA A 598 -10.49 -28.93 -23.02
CA ALA A 598 -10.51 -29.89 -21.93
C ALA A 598 -11.93 -30.30 -21.50
N GLY A 599 -12.97 -29.65 -21.99
CA GLY A 599 -14.36 -29.96 -21.70
C GLY A 599 -14.98 -29.12 -20.57
N ALA A 600 -14.43 -27.95 -20.25
CA ALA A 600 -15.10 -26.99 -19.35
C ALA A 600 -16.34 -26.40 -20.03
N ASP A 601 -17.46 -26.35 -19.31
CA ASP A 601 -18.71 -25.75 -19.82
C ASP A 601 -18.61 -24.23 -19.89
N VAL A 602 -17.95 -23.63 -18.87
CA VAL A 602 -17.74 -22.19 -18.80
C VAL A 602 -16.33 -21.89 -18.31
N PHE A 603 -15.75 -20.85 -18.89
CA PHE A 603 -14.52 -20.20 -18.43
C PHE A 603 -14.84 -18.80 -17.93
N LEU A 604 -14.32 -18.47 -16.74
CA LEU A 604 -14.43 -17.14 -16.11
C LEU A 604 -13.05 -16.61 -15.78
N GLN A 605 -12.78 -15.37 -16.17
CA GLN A 605 -11.49 -14.72 -15.94
C GLN A 605 -11.49 -13.93 -14.62
N LYS A 606 -10.56 -14.26 -13.71
CA LYS A 606 -10.32 -13.49 -12.50
C LYS A 606 -9.61 -12.17 -12.83
N PRO A 607 -9.91 -11.03 -12.20
CA PRO A 607 -11.06 -10.78 -11.31
C PRO A 607 -12.34 -10.35 -12.06
N LYS A 608 -12.27 -10.20 -13.38
CA LYS A 608 -13.27 -9.54 -14.23
C LYS A 608 -14.64 -10.20 -14.16
N ASP A 609 -14.69 -11.54 -14.26
CA ASP A 609 -15.91 -12.30 -14.40
C ASP A 609 -16.39 -12.97 -13.10
N VAL A 610 -15.69 -12.72 -11.97
CA VAL A 610 -16.09 -13.29 -10.66
C VAL A 610 -17.47 -12.80 -10.21
N SER A 611 -17.85 -11.58 -10.58
CA SER A 611 -19.18 -11.03 -10.25
C SER A 611 -20.33 -11.75 -10.94
N SER A 612 -20.08 -12.44 -12.06
CA SER A 612 -21.09 -13.23 -12.80
C SER A 612 -21.09 -14.70 -12.41
N LEU A 613 -20.25 -15.12 -11.44
CA LEU A 613 -20.08 -16.53 -11.08
C LEU A 613 -21.40 -17.17 -10.60
N VAL A 614 -22.12 -16.52 -9.69
CA VAL A 614 -23.38 -17.03 -9.14
C VAL A 614 -24.44 -17.17 -10.23
N GLU A 615 -24.59 -16.17 -11.11
CA GLU A 615 -25.52 -16.19 -12.24
C GLU A 615 -25.16 -17.31 -13.23
N THR A 616 -23.88 -17.49 -13.49
CA THR A 616 -23.38 -18.54 -14.39
C THR A 616 -23.66 -19.94 -13.82
N ILE A 617 -23.43 -20.15 -12.52
CA ILE A 617 -23.68 -21.43 -11.87
C ILE A 617 -25.19 -21.73 -11.86
N ASN A 618 -26.04 -20.75 -11.52
CA ASN A 618 -27.49 -20.93 -11.55
C ASN A 618 -27.97 -21.40 -12.92
N ARG A 619 -27.50 -20.72 -14.00
CA ARG A 619 -27.84 -21.10 -15.37
C ARG A 619 -27.44 -22.54 -15.70
N LEU A 620 -26.22 -22.95 -15.36
CA LEU A 620 -25.74 -24.32 -15.62
C LEU A 620 -26.53 -25.39 -14.86
N LEU A 621 -26.95 -25.08 -13.64
CA LEU A 621 -27.78 -25.98 -12.84
C LEU A 621 -29.20 -26.10 -13.38
N GLU A 622 -29.81 -24.99 -13.84
CA GLU A 622 -31.13 -24.95 -14.49
C GLU A 622 -31.12 -25.70 -15.82
N GLU A 623 -30.09 -25.52 -16.66
CA GLU A 623 -29.92 -26.24 -17.94
C GLU A 623 -29.88 -27.75 -17.72
N ARG A 624 -29.20 -28.23 -16.66
CA ARG A 624 -29.12 -29.64 -16.29
C ARG A 624 -30.46 -30.22 -15.79
N GLU A 625 -31.25 -29.44 -15.03
CA GLU A 625 -32.57 -29.87 -14.57
C GLU A 625 -33.57 -30.02 -15.72
N HIS A 626 -33.37 -29.33 -16.84
CA HIS A 626 -34.21 -29.42 -18.02
C HIS A 626 -33.82 -30.59 -18.96
N GLU A 627 -32.60 -31.12 -18.85
CA GLU A 627 -32.10 -32.24 -19.64
C GLU A 627 -32.35 -33.64 -18.98
N GLN A 628 -32.69 -33.69 -17.70
CA GLN A 628 -33.10 -34.86 -16.96
C GLN A 628 -34.62 -35.03 -16.93
#